data_c66a3219d5a5f5dcecf437b3a08df097
#
_entry.id   c66a3219d5a5f5dcecf437b3a08df097
#
_cell.length_a   1.000
_cell.length_b   1.000
_cell.length_c   1.000
_cell.angle_alpha   90.00
_cell.angle_beta   90.00
_cell.angle_gamma   90.00
#
_symmetry.space_group_name_H-M   'P 1'
#
loop_
_entity.id
_entity.type
_entity.pdbx_description
1 polymer ?
#
loop_
_entity_poly.entity_id
_entity_poly.type
_entity_poly.pdbx_seq_one_letter_code
_entity_poly.pdbx_strand_id
1 'polypeptide(L)'
;MARRVLIVVHQEHSTPGRVGELLELRGCALDRRCPSLGDPLPDDLSPYAAAIVFGGPQSANDDRLPGIRAELDWLERTALSAGPPLLGICLGAQLISRVLGAKVGPHPDGLVEIGYHPIYPTAAGAPYFDGPTLFYQWHRETFEIPAGTVHLAHNDAFAAQAFCYDRRVYGIEFHPEMTLRMIERWTASEKGSQMLALPGAQPRAAQLEAYRGCVAATDLWLGRFLDRWLLGGERTEPGGAAPT
;
A
#
# COMPACT_ATOMS: atom_id res chain seq x y z
N MET A 1 9.62 -9.35 -23.93
CA MET A 1 10.46 -8.88 -22.81
C MET A 1 9.69 -9.01 -21.51
N ALA A 2 10.34 -9.30 -20.39
CA ALA A 2 9.66 -9.35 -19.09
C ALA A 2 9.08 -7.97 -18.73
N ARG A 3 7.87 -7.94 -18.17
CA ARG A 3 7.24 -6.70 -17.69
C ARG A 3 8.03 -6.20 -16.46
N ARG A 4 8.55 -4.97 -16.51
CA ARG A 4 9.27 -4.38 -15.37
C ARG A 4 8.28 -3.72 -14.42
N VAL A 5 8.49 -3.90 -13.11
CA VAL A 5 7.73 -3.20 -12.05
C VAL A 5 8.72 -2.45 -11.19
N LEU A 6 8.50 -1.14 -11.03
CA LEU A 6 9.30 -0.31 -10.13
C LEU A 6 8.85 -0.57 -8.70
N ILE A 7 9.81 -0.84 -7.81
CA ILE A 7 9.60 -1.11 -6.39
C ILE A 7 10.35 -0.05 -5.59
N VAL A 8 9.64 0.89 -4.98
CA VAL A 8 10.22 1.91 -4.11
C VAL A 8 10.10 1.47 -2.67
N VAL A 9 11.22 1.44 -1.97
CA VAL A 9 11.32 1.04 -0.55
C VAL A 9 12.13 2.07 0.24
N HIS A 10 12.05 2.05 1.58
CA HIS A 10 12.54 3.13 2.43
C HIS A 10 13.71 2.74 3.33
N GLN A 11 14.12 1.48 3.31
CA GLN A 11 15.26 0.97 4.11
C GLN A 11 16.04 -0.06 3.29
N GLU A 12 17.32 -0.22 3.61
CA GLU A 12 18.22 -1.19 2.96
C GLU A 12 17.65 -2.62 2.94
N HIS A 13 17.10 -3.03 4.06
CA HIS A 13 16.58 -4.40 4.25
C HIS A 13 15.08 -4.55 3.98
N SER A 14 14.42 -3.52 3.44
CA SER A 14 13.03 -3.65 3.02
C SER A 14 12.90 -4.57 1.82
N THR A 15 11.91 -5.42 1.86
CA THR A 15 11.59 -6.35 0.78
C THR A 15 10.14 -6.15 0.34
N PRO A 16 9.80 -6.41 -0.93
CA PRO A 16 8.42 -6.36 -1.39
C PRO A 16 7.57 -7.52 -0.86
N GLY A 17 8.15 -8.43 -0.08
CA GLY A 17 7.46 -9.55 0.55
C GLY A 17 6.60 -10.34 -0.42
N ARG A 18 5.39 -10.70 0.00
CA ARG A 18 4.47 -11.51 -0.79
C ARG A 18 4.02 -10.83 -2.09
N VAL A 19 3.94 -9.50 -2.11
CA VAL A 19 3.66 -8.73 -3.35
C VAL A 19 4.76 -9.00 -4.39
N GLY A 20 6.02 -8.92 -4.01
CA GLY A 20 7.15 -9.19 -4.91
C GLY A 20 7.13 -10.62 -5.44
N GLU A 21 6.95 -11.61 -4.55
CA GLU A 21 6.87 -13.03 -4.92
C GLU A 21 5.76 -13.28 -5.96
N LEU A 22 4.57 -12.71 -5.76
CA LEU A 22 3.45 -12.89 -6.68
C LEU A 22 3.66 -12.15 -8.02
N LEU A 23 4.38 -11.03 -8.03
CA LEU A 23 4.75 -10.34 -9.28
C LEU A 23 5.78 -11.15 -10.08
N GLU A 24 6.80 -11.72 -9.42
CA GLU A 24 7.78 -12.58 -10.06
C GLU A 24 7.14 -13.85 -10.65
N LEU A 25 6.20 -14.46 -9.94
CA LEU A 25 5.40 -15.59 -10.44
C LEU A 25 4.58 -15.23 -11.69
N ARG A 26 4.26 -13.95 -11.89
CA ARG A 26 3.60 -13.39 -13.09
C ARG A 26 4.58 -13.00 -14.20
N GLY A 27 5.86 -13.35 -14.05
CA GLY A 27 6.92 -13.04 -15.01
C GLY A 27 7.34 -11.57 -15.01
N CYS A 28 7.09 -10.83 -13.92
CA CYS A 28 7.58 -9.47 -13.78
C CYS A 28 9.03 -9.45 -13.31
N ALA A 29 9.83 -8.53 -13.84
CA ALA A 29 11.15 -8.19 -13.33
C ALA A 29 11.03 -6.99 -12.38
N LEU A 30 11.55 -7.10 -11.17
CA LEU A 30 11.46 -6.07 -10.14
C LEU A 30 12.69 -5.15 -10.21
N ASP A 31 12.45 -3.84 -10.36
CA ASP A 31 13.48 -2.80 -10.27
C ASP A 31 13.34 -2.09 -8.92
N ARG A 32 14.17 -2.48 -7.95
CA ARG A 32 14.12 -1.96 -6.59
C ARG A 32 14.93 -0.67 -6.48
N ARG A 33 14.31 0.35 -5.88
CA ARG A 33 14.91 1.66 -5.58
C ARG A 33 14.67 2.03 -4.12
N CYS A 34 15.67 2.62 -3.48
CA CYS A 34 15.60 3.13 -2.11
C CYS A 34 16.10 4.57 -2.04
N PRO A 35 15.24 5.57 -2.29
CA PRO A 35 15.64 6.98 -2.28
C PRO A 35 16.27 7.44 -0.96
N SER A 36 15.88 6.82 0.14
CA SER A 36 16.50 7.07 1.47
C SER A 36 17.98 6.67 1.54
N LEU A 37 18.47 5.86 0.57
CA LEU A 37 19.89 5.50 0.41
C LEU A 37 20.54 6.20 -0.80
N GLY A 38 19.81 7.09 -1.46
CA GLY A 38 20.32 7.86 -2.60
C GLY A 38 20.04 7.23 -3.96
N ASP A 39 19.27 6.14 -4.06
CA ASP A 39 18.88 5.60 -5.35
C ASP A 39 17.99 6.60 -6.09
N PRO A 40 18.29 6.94 -7.35
CA PRO A 40 17.47 7.85 -8.13
C PRO A 40 16.15 7.18 -8.53
N LEU A 41 15.06 7.94 -8.49
CA LEU A 41 13.79 7.55 -9.09
C LEU A 41 13.79 7.90 -10.58
N PRO A 42 13.18 7.06 -11.45
CA PRO A 42 13.18 7.31 -12.88
C PRO A 42 12.25 8.48 -13.25
N ASP A 43 12.73 9.38 -14.10
CA ASP A 43 11.93 10.48 -14.67
C ASP A 43 10.97 9.98 -15.77
N ASP A 44 11.26 8.84 -16.40
CA ASP A 44 10.42 8.18 -17.40
C ASP A 44 9.93 6.83 -16.89
N LEU A 45 8.62 6.68 -16.78
CA LEU A 45 7.95 5.45 -16.39
C LEU A 45 7.47 4.59 -17.57
N SER A 46 7.69 5.00 -18.82
CA SER A 46 7.29 4.24 -20.00
C SER A 46 7.88 2.83 -20.09
N PRO A 47 9.08 2.53 -19.54
CA PRO A 47 9.63 1.17 -19.52
C PRO A 47 8.99 0.26 -18.45
N TYR A 48 8.12 0.79 -17.58
CA TYR A 48 7.52 0.05 -16.47
C TYR A 48 6.07 -0.29 -16.75
N ALA A 49 5.69 -1.52 -16.45
CA ALA A 49 4.29 -1.96 -16.49
C ALA A 49 3.48 -1.46 -15.29
N ALA A 50 4.16 -1.19 -14.17
CA ALA A 50 3.57 -0.68 -12.94
C ALA A 50 4.65 -0.12 -12.00
N ALA A 51 4.23 0.65 -10.98
CA ALA A 51 5.08 1.12 -9.89
C ALA A 51 4.40 0.90 -8.52
N ILE A 52 5.19 0.53 -7.51
CA ILE A 52 4.72 0.36 -6.13
C ILE A 52 5.63 1.17 -5.20
N VAL A 53 5.02 1.99 -4.35
CA VAL A 53 5.69 2.66 -3.23
C VAL A 53 5.26 1.98 -1.93
N PHE A 54 6.20 1.34 -1.26
CA PHE A 54 5.94 0.54 -0.06
C PHE A 54 5.87 1.38 1.22
N GLY A 55 5.63 0.71 2.34
CA GLY A 55 5.71 1.26 3.68
C GLY A 55 7.14 1.60 4.10
N GLY A 56 7.27 2.43 5.12
CA GLY A 56 8.55 2.85 5.68
C GLY A 56 8.42 3.42 7.11
N PRO A 57 9.54 3.58 7.82
CA PRO A 57 9.52 4.09 9.19
C PRO A 57 9.45 5.62 9.31
N GLN A 58 9.52 6.33 8.17
CA GLN A 58 9.46 7.79 8.08
C GLN A 58 7.99 8.25 8.13
N SER A 59 7.77 9.52 8.43
CA SER A 59 6.50 10.18 8.18
C SER A 59 6.43 10.72 6.75
N ALA A 60 5.26 10.71 6.15
CA ALA A 60 5.03 11.39 4.88
C ALA A 60 5.26 12.91 4.99
N ASN A 61 5.30 13.46 6.21
CA ASN A 61 5.56 14.87 6.51
C ASN A 61 7.04 15.19 6.78
N ASP A 62 7.93 14.22 6.64
CA ASP A 62 9.37 14.40 6.88
C ASP A 62 10.09 15.03 5.65
N ASP A 63 9.60 16.17 5.15
CA ASP A 63 10.16 16.88 3.97
C ASP A 63 11.64 17.22 4.09
N ARG A 64 12.17 17.23 5.32
CA ARG A 64 13.59 17.49 5.59
C ARG A 64 14.48 16.29 5.23
N LEU A 65 13.89 15.12 5.08
CA LEU A 65 14.61 13.92 4.66
C LEU A 65 14.72 13.93 3.13
N PRO A 66 15.93 13.92 2.56
CA PRO A 66 16.12 14.00 1.11
C PRO A 66 15.36 12.91 0.32
N GLY A 67 15.28 11.68 0.88
CA GLY A 67 14.53 10.59 0.25
C GLY A 67 13.04 10.87 0.17
N ILE A 68 12.42 11.33 1.27
CA ILE A 68 10.98 11.69 1.30
C ILE A 68 10.70 12.87 0.36
N ARG A 69 11.57 13.91 0.36
CA ARG A 69 11.44 15.04 -0.57
C ARG A 69 11.50 14.58 -2.04
N ALA A 70 12.47 13.73 -2.36
CA ALA A 70 12.62 13.19 -3.71
C ALA A 70 11.38 12.38 -4.16
N GLU A 71 10.80 11.60 -3.26
CA GLU A 71 9.59 10.82 -3.54
C GLU A 71 8.36 11.70 -3.74
N LEU A 72 8.16 12.72 -2.91
CA LEU A 72 7.06 13.68 -3.09
C LEU A 72 7.17 14.40 -4.45
N ASP A 73 8.37 14.91 -4.79
CA ASP A 73 8.63 15.59 -6.06
C ASP A 73 8.45 14.65 -7.27
N TRP A 74 8.85 13.37 -7.12
CA TRP A 74 8.68 12.36 -8.17
C TRP A 74 7.21 11.96 -8.34
N LEU A 75 6.47 11.76 -7.26
CA LEU A 75 5.04 11.48 -7.30
C LEU A 75 4.28 12.62 -8.01
N GLU A 76 4.55 13.87 -7.63
CA GLU A 76 3.89 15.03 -8.21
C GLU A 76 4.18 15.19 -9.71
N ARG A 77 5.46 15.14 -10.10
CA ARG A 77 5.88 15.46 -11.46
C ARG A 77 5.77 14.30 -12.45
N THR A 78 5.91 13.07 -11.97
CA THR A 78 6.08 11.88 -12.81
C THR A 78 4.97 10.87 -12.63
N ALA A 79 4.83 10.31 -11.42
CA ALA A 79 3.99 9.13 -11.23
C ALA A 79 2.48 9.43 -11.27
N LEU A 80 2.06 10.62 -10.78
CA LEU A 80 0.64 10.99 -10.74
C LEU A 80 0.18 11.75 -12.00
N SER A 81 1.09 12.44 -12.70
CA SER A 81 0.73 13.23 -13.90
C SER A 81 0.32 12.34 -15.08
N ALA A 82 1.12 11.34 -15.38
CA ALA A 82 0.85 10.32 -16.40
C ALA A 82 1.77 9.13 -16.16
N GLY A 83 1.27 7.88 -16.29
CA GLY A 83 2.15 6.74 -16.08
C GLY A 83 1.40 5.42 -15.97
N PRO A 84 2.13 4.34 -15.69
CA PRO A 84 1.54 3.03 -15.46
C PRO A 84 0.71 3.00 -14.16
N PRO A 85 -0.02 1.89 -13.90
CA PRO A 85 -0.65 1.66 -12.61
C PRO A 85 0.31 1.91 -11.45
N LEU A 86 -0.15 2.65 -10.42
CA LEU A 86 0.60 2.99 -9.22
C LEU A 86 -0.11 2.46 -7.98
N LEU A 87 0.62 1.79 -7.10
CA LEU A 87 0.13 1.34 -5.80
C LEU A 87 0.98 1.96 -4.69
N GLY A 88 0.35 2.63 -3.74
CA GLY A 88 0.95 3.03 -2.47
C GLY A 88 0.49 2.12 -1.34
N ILE A 89 1.42 1.65 -0.52
CA ILE A 89 1.18 0.83 0.67
C ILE A 89 1.67 1.59 1.90
N CYS A 90 0.82 1.81 2.88
CA CYS A 90 1.10 2.51 4.13
C CYS A 90 1.76 3.88 3.86
N LEU A 91 3.05 4.08 4.17
CA LEU A 91 3.76 5.33 3.84
C LEU A 91 3.60 5.73 2.37
N GLY A 92 3.63 4.77 1.44
CA GLY A 92 3.39 5.04 0.02
C GLY A 92 2.00 5.62 -0.26
N ALA A 93 0.96 5.11 0.39
CA ALA A 93 -0.40 5.65 0.31
C ALA A 93 -0.49 7.04 0.94
N GLN A 94 0.19 7.25 2.06
CA GLN A 94 0.25 8.55 2.76
C GLN A 94 0.98 9.60 1.91
N LEU A 95 2.08 9.26 1.24
CA LEU A 95 2.79 10.16 0.31
C LEU A 95 1.90 10.54 -0.88
N ILE A 96 1.23 9.57 -1.50
CA ILE A 96 0.27 9.82 -2.60
C ILE A 96 -0.86 10.73 -2.11
N SER A 97 -1.45 10.43 -0.96
CA SER A 97 -2.54 11.22 -0.38
C SER A 97 -2.12 12.68 -0.15
N ARG A 98 -0.91 12.88 0.37
CA ARG A 98 -0.34 14.20 0.60
C ARG A 98 -0.14 14.99 -0.69
N VAL A 99 0.42 14.36 -1.73
CA VAL A 99 0.58 15.01 -3.05
C VAL A 99 -0.78 15.37 -3.67
N LEU A 100 -1.81 14.56 -3.42
CA LEU A 100 -3.20 14.86 -3.81
C LEU A 100 -3.88 15.90 -2.91
N GLY A 101 -3.16 16.50 -1.95
CA GLY A 101 -3.64 17.59 -1.10
C GLY A 101 -4.37 17.17 0.17
N ALA A 102 -4.39 15.89 0.52
CA ALA A 102 -4.97 15.41 1.76
C ALA A 102 -4.00 15.54 2.95
N LYS A 103 -4.55 15.62 4.15
CA LYS A 103 -3.74 15.62 5.38
C LYS A 103 -3.31 14.21 5.73
N VAL A 104 -2.10 14.11 6.25
CA VAL A 104 -1.54 12.90 6.85
C VAL A 104 -1.10 13.24 8.28
N GLY A 105 -1.43 12.40 9.24
CA GLY A 105 -1.06 12.63 10.63
C GLY A 105 -1.52 11.53 11.58
N PRO A 106 -1.19 11.65 12.88
CA PRO A 106 -1.59 10.68 13.88
C PRO A 106 -3.09 10.70 14.13
N HIS A 107 -3.60 9.58 14.64
CA HIS A 107 -4.98 9.51 15.12
C HIS A 107 -5.19 10.51 16.27
N PRO A 108 -6.32 11.24 16.33
CA PRO A 108 -6.58 12.26 17.36
C PRO A 108 -6.43 11.73 18.80
N ASP A 109 -6.82 10.49 19.05
CA ASP A 109 -6.74 9.85 20.36
C ASP A 109 -5.42 9.11 20.59
N GLY A 110 -4.43 9.27 19.71
CA GLY A 110 -3.12 8.61 19.81
C GLY A 110 -3.16 7.09 19.57
N LEU A 111 -4.24 6.58 18.95
CA LEU A 111 -4.34 5.17 18.58
C LEU A 111 -3.37 4.81 17.46
N VAL A 112 -2.92 3.56 17.48
CA VAL A 112 -2.19 2.93 16.37
C VAL A 112 -2.95 1.70 15.87
N GLU A 113 -2.72 1.32 14.63
CA GLU A 113 -3.13 0.00 14.16
C GLU A 113 -1.89 -0.85 13.95
N ILE A 114 -1.75 -1.88 14.77
CA ILE A 114 -0.64 -2.84 14.70
C ILE A 114 -1.19 -4.23 14.95
N GLY A 115 -1.02 -5.11 13.97
CA GLY A 115 -1.58 -6.46 13.96
C GLY A 115 -2.66 -6.63 12.91
N TYR A 116 -3.54 -7.61 13.07
CA TYR A 116 -4.61 -7.90 12.13
C TYR A 116 -5.90 -7.19 12.52
N HIS A 117 -6.33 -6.26 11.69
CA HIS A 117 -7.54 -5.46 11.90
C HIS A 117 -8.55 -5.67 10.77
N PRO A 118 -9.86 -5.58 11.07
CA PRO A 118 -10.90 -5.71 10.05
C PRO A 118 -10.88 -4.52 9.10
N ILE A 119 -11.13 -4.79 7.83
CA ILE A 119 -11.32 -3.79 6.79
C ILE A 119 -12.71 -3.97 6.22
N TYR A 120 -13.47 -2.88 6.14
CA TYR A 120 -14.83 -2.84 5.62
C TYR A 120 -14.85 -2.10 4.29
N PRO A 121 -15.27 -2.75 3.18
CA PRO A 121 -15.40 -2.06 1.92
C PRO A 121 -16.55 -1.05 1.96
N THR A 122 -16.37 0.08 1.27
CA THR A 122 -17.48 0.94 0.86
C THR A 122 -18.27 0.26 -0.27
N ALA A 123 -19.41 0.83 -0.68
CA ALA A 123 -20.13 0.34 -1.86
C ALA A 123 -19.24 0.35 -3.12
N ALA A 124 -18.39 1.38 -3.29
CA ALA A 124 -17.45 1.46 -4.40
C ALA A 124 -16.27 0.48 -4.25
N GLY A 125 -15.93 0.11 -3.02
CA GLY A 125 -14.86 -0.84 -2.72
C GLY A 125 -15.28 -2.30 -2.83
N ALA A 126 -16.56 -2.63 -2.76
CA ALA A 126 -17.06 -4.01 -2.77
C ALA A 126 -16.48 -4.88 -3.91
N PRO A 127 -16.26 -4.38 -5.15
CA PRO A 127 -15.63 -5.17 -6.19
C PRO A 127 -14.17 -5.54 -5.96
N TYR A 128 -13.49 -4.87 -5.01
CA TYR A 128 -12.07 -5.08 -4.69
C TYR A 128 -11.87 -5.91 -3.43
N PHE A 129 -12.89 -6.02 -2.56
CA PHE A 129 -12.82 -6.62 -1.23
C PHE A 129 -13.87 -7.72 -1.05
N ASP A 130 -13.98 -8.62 -2.03
CA ASP A 130 -14.81 -9.83 -1.94
C ASP A 130 -14.10 -11.00 -1.21
N GLY A 131 -12.92 -10.72 -0.64
CA GLY A 131 -12.07 -11.66 0.05
C GLY A 131 -12.00 -11.43 1.57
N PRO A 132 -10.85 -11.72 2.19
CA PRO A 132 -10.70 -11.60 3.63
C PRO A 132 -10.88 -10.17 4.09
N THR A 133 -11.52 -10.02 5.24
CA THR A 133 -11.73 -8.72 5.87
C THR A 133 -10.62 -8.34 6.84
N LEU A 134 -9.73 -9.27 7.19
CA LEU A 134 -8.62 -9.03 8.11
C LEU A 134 -7.32 -8.84 7.34
N PHE A 135 -6.68 -7.67 7.52
CA PHE A 135 -5.37 -7.37 6.96
C PHE A 135 -4.40 -6.95 8.05
N TYR A 136 -3.10 -7.18 7.80
CA TYR A 136 -2.05 -6.74 8.69
C TYR A 136 -1.86 -5.23 8.59
N GLN A 137 -1.73 -4.58 9.75
CA GLN A 137 -1.52 -3.16 9.91
C GLN A 137 -0.23 -2.91 10.70
N TRP A 138 0.46 -1.80 10.39
CA TRP A 138 1.61 -1.34 11.17
C TRP A 138 1.81 0.16 10.96
N HIS A 139 0.89 0.98 11.47
CA HIS A 139 0.97 2.43 11.30
C HIS A 139 0.53 3.20 12.55
N ARG A 140 1.05 4.42 12.67
CA ARG A 140 0.69 5.43 13.70
C ARG A 140 0.00 6.64 13.06
N GLU A 141 0.35 6.92 11.82
CA GLU A 141 -0.24 7.99 11.03
C GLU A 141 -1.21 7.39 10.04
N THR A 142 -2.16 8.18 9.63
CA THR A 142 -3.14 7.84 8.62
C THR A 142 -3.37 9.04 7.71
N PHE A 143 -4.01 8.84 6.59
CA PHE A 143 -4.37 9.89 5.65
C PHE A 143 -5.87 10.19 5.69
N GLU A 144 -6.25 11.42 5.35
CA GLU A 144 -7.61 11.71 4.91
C GLU A 144 -7.80 11.25 3.48
N ILE A 145 -9.03 10.85 3.11
CA ILE A 145 -9.35 10.49 1.72
C ILE A 145 -9.17 11.73 0.83
N PRO A 146 -8.25 11.69 -0.17
CA PRO A 146 -8.01 12.87 -1.00
C PRO A 146 -9.23 13.26 -1.83
N ALA A 147 -9.45 14.56 -2.01
CA ALA A 147 -10.53 15.05 -2.85
C ALA A 147 -10.40 14.53 -4.29
N GLY A 148 -11.53 14.16 -4.89
CA GLY A 148 -11.54 13.60 -6.25
C GLY A 148 -11.14 12.14 -6.37
N THR A 149 -10.87 11.45 -5.25
CA THR A 149 -10.63 10.01 -5.22
C THR A 149 -11.90 9.23 -4.87
N VAL A 150 -11.90 7.95 -5.18
CA VAL A 150 -12.95 7.01 -4.76
C VAL A 150 -12.52 6.34 -3.47
N HIS A 151 -13.25 6.53 -2.39
CA HIS A 151 -13.03 5.86 -1.12
C HIS A 151 -13.43 4.39 -1.25
N LEU A 152 -12.49 3.47 -1.03
CA LEU A 152 -12.70 2.04 -1.24
C LEU A 152 -12.94 1.26 0.06
N ALA A 153 -12.26 1.61 1.14
CA ALA A 153 -12.35 0.87 2.39
C ALA A 153 -12.06 1.74 3.62
N HIS A 154 -12.66 1.35 4.74
CA HIS A 154 -12.51 1.95 6.06
C HIS A 154 -12.49 0.87 7.15
N ASN A 155 -12.26 1.27 8.41
CA ASN A 155 -12.63 0.48 9.58
C ASN A 155 -13.16 1.38 10.71
N ASP A 156 -13.46 0.78 11.86
CA ASP A 156 -14.13 1.50 12.95
C ASP A 156 -13.24 2.57 13.61
N ALA A 157 -11.92 2.35 13.66
CA ALA A 157 -10.96 3.26 14.26
C ALA A 157 -10.40 4.25 13.25
N PHE A 158 -10.14 3.82 12.02
CA PHE A 158 -9.51 4.62 10.97
C PHE A 158 -10.40 4.69 9.73
N ALA A 159 -10.95 5.87 9.47
CA ALA A 159 -11.91 6.09 8.40
C ALA A 159 -11.34 5.87 6.98
N ALA A 160 -10.03 5.98 6.81
CA ALA A 160 -9.37 5.84 5.51
C ALA A 160 -8.44 4.64 5.50
N GLN A 161 -8.83 3.59 4.79
CA GLN A 161 -8.04 2.35 4.65
C GLN A 161 -7.63 2.08 3.20
N ALA A 162 -8.42 2.56 2.23
CA ALA A 162 -8.08 2.44 0.82
C ALA A 162 -8.81 3.47 -0.03
N PHE A 163 -8.15 3.93 -1.09
CA PHE A 163 -8.72 4.80 -2.11
C PHE A 163 -8.22 4.45 -3.51
N CYS A 164 -8.93 4.92 -4.52
CA CYS A 164 -8.54 4.89 -5.92
C CYS A 164 -8.62 6.28 -6.54
N TYR A 165 -7.57 6.70 -7.24
CA TYR A 165 -7.50 7.93 -8.02
C TYR A 165 -7.29 7.61 -9.49
N ASP A 166 -8.05 8.25 -10.37
CA ASP A 166 -7.93 8.11 -11.83
C ASP A 166 -7.89 6.64 -12.31
N ARG A 167 -8.59 5.74 -11.62
CA ARG A 167 -8.74 4.30 -11.93
C ARG A 167 -7.42 3.52 -12.06
N ARG A 168 -6.25 4.14 -11.85
CA ARG A 168 -4.92 3.54 -11.96
C ARG A 168 -4.06 3.68 -10.71
N VAL A 169 -4.32 4.66 -9.84
CA VAL A 169 -3.57 4.90 -8.61
C VAL A 169 -4.37 4.38 -7.44
N TYR A 170 -3.78 3.47 -6.68
CA TYR A 170 -4.39 2.91 -5.48
C TYR A 170 -3.52 3.23 -4.27
N GLY A 171 -4.15 3.70 -3.20
CA GLY A 171 -3.55 3.81 -1.88
C GLY A 171 -4.23 2.86 -0.92
N ILE A 172 -3.46 2.06 -0.21
CA ILE A 172 -3.93 1.16 0.85
C ILE A 172 -3.09 1.38 2.12
N GLU A 173 -3.72 1.47 3.29
CA GLU A 173 -3.02 1.68 4.56
C GLU A 173 -2.42 0.38 5.07
N PHE A 174 -3.10 -0.74 4.86
CA PHE A 174 -2.73 -2.06 5.32
C PHE A 174 -1.62 -2.71 4.47
N HIS A 175 -1.00 -3.76 5.03
CA HIS A 175 0.17 -4.45 4.49
C HIS A 175 -0.15 -5.85 3.96
N PRO A 176 -0.60 -6.01 2.70
CA PRO A 176 -0.87 -7.34 2.14
C PRO A 176 0.39 -8.11 1.77
N GLU A 177 1.55 -7.45 1.77
CA GLU A 177 2.85 -8.04 1.46
C GLU A 177 3.46 -8.84 2.61
N MET A 178 2.83 -8.81 3.80
CA MET A 178 3.44 -9.36 5.00
C MET A 178 3.65 -10.86 4.95
N THR A 179 4.85 -11.27 5.37
CA THR A 179 5.23 -12.65 5.59
C THR A 179 5.46 -12.92 7.07
N LEU A 180 5.39 -14.19 7.49
CA LEU A 180 5.69 -14.58 8.87
C LEU A 180 7.02 -14.01 9.36
N ARG A 181 8.08 -14.12 8.53
CA ARG A 181 9.41 -13.61 8.83
C ARG A 181 9.43 -12.09 9.01
N MET A 182 8.62 -11.34 8.27
CA MET A 182 8.52 -9.88 8.45
C MET A 182 7.86 -9.56 9.79
N ILE A 183 6.75 -10.22 10.14
CA ILE A 183 6.07 -10.04 11.43
C ILE A 183 7.02 -10.35 12.58
N GLU A 184 7.72 -11.49 12.53
CA GLU A 184 8.70 -11.88 13.54
C GLU A 184 9.79 -10.83 13.71
N ARG A 185 10.35 -10.33 12.61
CA ARG A 185 11.41 -9.30 12.62
C ARG A 185 10.90 -7.97 13.15
N TRP A 186 9.76 -7.48 12.68
CA TRP A 186 9.23 -6.18 13.10
C TRP A 186 8.88 -6.18 14.58
N THR A 187 8.18 -7.21 15.05
CA THR A 187 7.74 -7.33 16.45
C THR A 187 8.88 -7.62 17.44
N ALA A 188 10.01 -8.18 16.98
CA ALA A 188 11.18 -8.48 17.82
C ALA A 188 12.19 -7.33 17.85
N SER A 189 12.09 -6.31 16.98
CA SER A 189 12.99 -5.17 17.00
C SER A 189 12.75 -4.28 18.23
N GLU A 190 13.77 -3.54 18.67
CA GLU A 190 13.62 -2.59 19.77
C GLU A 190 12.50 -1.58 19.50
N LYS A 191 12.52 -0.96 18.31
CA LYS A 191 11.47 -0.03 17.88
C LYS A 191 10.10 -0.69 17.81
N GLY A 192 10.04 -1.93 17.32
CA GLY A 192 8.80 -2.72 17.27
C GLY A 192 8.24 -2.99 18.65
N SER A 193 9.07 -3.38 19.60
CA SER A 193 8.66 -3.59 21.01
C SER A 193 8.07 -2.32 21.64
N GLN A 194 8.63 -1.15 21.34
CA GLN A 194 8.09 0.14 21.77
C GLN A 194 6.72 0.41 21.13
N MET A 195 6.57 0.10 19.85
CA MET A 195 5.30 0.27 19.13
C MET A 195 4.20 -0.65 19.66
N LEU A 196 4.54 -1.87 20.08
CA LEU A 196 3.57 -2.82 20.66
C LEU A 196 3.02 -2.39 22.04
N ALA A 197 3.63 -1.40 22.70
CA ALA A 197 3.14 -0.84 23.94
C ALA A 197 2.10 0.30 23.74
N LEU A 198 1.85 0.72 22.50
CA LEU A 198 0.92 1.81 22.20
C LEU A 198 -0.54 1.33 22.18
N PRO A 199 -1.51 2.23 22.48
CA PRO A 199 -2.92 1.92 22.41
C PRO A 199 -3.35 1.50 21.00
N GLY A 200 -4.07 0.37 20.88
CA GLY A 200 -4.52 -0.20 19.59
C GLY A 200 -3.59 -1.28 19.03
N ALA A 201 -2.37 -1.44 19.58
CA ALA A 201 -1.46 -2.49 19.13
C ALA A 201 -1.86 -3.86 19.71
N GLN A 202 -1.88 -4.88 18.85
CA GLN A 202 -2.08 -6.27 19.26
C GLN A 202 -0.77 -6.87 19.76
N PRO A 203 -0.81 -7.75 20.79
CA PRO A 203 0.38 -8.47 21.23
C PRO A 203 0.97 -9.35 20.12
N ARG A 204 2.30 -9.50 20.11
CA ARG A 204 3.02 -10.33 19.13
C ARG A 204 2.41 -11.72 18.94
N ALA A 205 2.05 -12.39 20.03
CA ALA A 205 1.46 -13.74 19.98
C ALA A 205 0.15 -13.77 19.17
N ALA A 206 -0.72 -12.77 19.38
CA ALA A 206 -1.98 -12.64 18.64
C ALA A 206 -1.75 -12.39 17.15
N GLN A 207 -0.75 -11.58 16.79
CA GLN A 207 -0.38 -11.31 15.40
C GLN A 207 0.09 -12.58 14.68
N LEU A 208 0.93 -13.40 15.32
CA LEU A 208 1.44 -14.65 14.77
C LEU A 208 0.34 -15.71 14.62
N GLU A 209 -0.62 -15.74 15.56
CA GLU A 209 -1.80 -16.62 15.48
C GLU A 209 -2.71 -16.20 14.32
N ALA A 210 -3.04 -14.90 14.23
CA ALA A 210 -3.89 -14.36 13.16
C ALA A 210 -3.27 -14.57 11.77
N TYR A 211 -1.94 -14.42 11.63
CA TYR A 211 -1.26 -14.72 10.36
C TYR A 211 -1.58 -16.12 9.85
N ARG A 212 -1.47 -17.14 10.71
CA ARG A 212 -1.73 -18.54 10.30
C ARG A 212 -3.16 -18.75 9.80
N GLY A 213 -4.12 -18.03 10.40
CA GLY A 213 -5.52 -18.08 10.00
C GLY A 213 -5.87 -17.30 8.73
N CYS A 214 -5.11 -16.22 8.44
CA CYS A 214 -5.47 -15.28 7.38
C CYS A 214 -4.62 -15.40 6.11
N VAL A 215 -3.41 -15.98 6.19
CA VAL A 215 -2.42 -15.93 5.11
C VAL A 215 -2.95 -16.45 3.77
N ALA A 216 -3.64 -17.59 3.75
CA ALA A 216 -4.15 -18.17 2.51
C ALA A 216 -5.22 -17.28 1.83
N ALA A 217 -6.10 -16.68 2.64
CA ALA A 217 -7.14 -15.79 2.15
C ALA A 217 -6.54 -14.45 1.68
N THR A 218 -5.56 -13.91 2.41
CA THR A 218 -4.84 -12.70 2.01
C THR A 218 -4.06 -12.90 0.70
N ASP A 219 -3.41 -14.04 0.53
CA ASP A 219 -2.70 -14.41 -0.70
C ASP A 219 -3.66 -14.48 -1.90
N LEU A 220 -4.82 -15.09 -1.71
CA LEU A 220 -5.84 -15.18 -2.75
C LEU A 220 -6.38 -13.79 -3.15
N TRP A 221 -6.67 -12.96 -2.14
CA TRP A 221 -7.10 -11.59 -2.37
C TRP A 221 -6.02 -10.78 -3.11
N LEU A 222 -4.78 -10.84 -2.62
CA LEU A 222 -3.65 -10.13 -3.21
C LEU A 222 -3.41 -10.57 -4.67
N GLY A 223 -3.51 -11.88 -4.94
CA GLY A 223 -3.41 -12.41 -6.30
C GLY A 223 -4.43 -11.77 -7.25
N ARG A 224 -5.71 -11.75 -6.84
CA ARG A 224 -6.81 -11.14 -7.64
C ARG A 224 -6.64 -9.63 -7.78
N PHE A 225 -6.22 -8.95 -6.71
CA PHE A 225 -5.96 -7.52 -6.74
C PHE A 225 -4.84 -7.18 -7.73
N LEU A 226 -3.70 -7.87 -7.67
CA LEU A 226 -2.56 -7.66 -8.58
C LEU A 226 -2.94 -7.94 -10.04
N ASP A 227 -3.73 -8.98 -10.32
CA ASP A 227 -4.19 -9.27 -11.67
C ASP A 227 -5.03 -8.11 -12.22
N ARG A 228 -6.01 -7.63 -11.46
CA ARG A 228 -6.84 -6.48 -11.83
C ARG A 228 -6.02 -5.20 -11.99
N TRP A 229 -5.11 -4.93 -11.06
CA TRP A 229 -4.30 -3.73 -11.04
C TRP A 229 -3.29 -3.67 -12.20
N LEU A 230 -2.60 -4.78 -12.51
CA LEU A 230 -1.64 -4.88 -13.62
C LEU A 230 -2.30 -4.77 -15.00
N LEU A 231 -3.56 -5.18 -15.12
CA LEU A 231 -4.32 -5.05 -16.36
C LEU A 231 -4.80 -3.61 -16.61
N GLY A 232 -4.51 -2.68 -15.67
CA GLY A 232 -4.86 -1.26 -15.82
C GLY A 232 -6.36 -1.01 -15.85
N GLY A 233 -7.16 -1.90 -15.22
CA GLY A 233 -8.60 -1.77 -15.24
C GLY A 233 -9.17 -1.84 -16.67
N GLU A 234 -8.74 -2.82 -17.48
CA GLU A 234 -9.35 -3.09 -18.78
C GLU A 234 -10.86 -2.99 -18.64
N ARG A 235 -11.45 -2.15 -19.48
CA ARG A 235 -12.88 -1.82 -19.48
C ARG A 235 -13.70 -3.11 -19.53
N THR A 236 -14.22 -3.55 -18.40
CA THR A 236 -15.50 -4.23 -18.41
C THR A 236 -16.55 -3.13 -18.54
N GLU A 237 -16.83 -2.71 -19.76
CA GLU A 237 -18.06 -2.00 -20.02
C GLU A 237 -19.22 -2.92 -19.58
N PRO A 238 -20.13 -2.46 -18.72
CA PRO A 238 -21.37 -3.19 -18.55
C PRO A 238 -22.06 -3.21 -19.92
N GLY A 239 -22.39 -4.41 -20.39
CA GLY A 239 -22.90 -4.68 -21.71
C GLY A 239 -23.89 -3.63 -22.20
N GLY A 240 -23.57 -3.02 -23.34
CA GLY A 240 -24.49 -2.20 -24.08
C GLY A 240 -25.70 -3.05 -24.43
N ALA A 241 -26.88 -2.66 -23.92
CA ALA A 241 -28.12 -3.16 -24.39
C ALA A 241 -28.21 -2.83 -25.88
N ALA A 242 -28.37 -3.85 -26.70
CA ALA A 242 -28.64 -3.69 -28.12
C ALA A 242 -29.95 -2.88 -28.32
N PRO A 243 -29.98 -1.89 -29.23
CA PRO A 243 -31.25 -1.25 -29.57
C PRO A 243 -32.11 -2.24 -30.34
N THR A 244 -33.35 -2.41 -29.89
CA THR A 244 -34.46 -3.04 -30.59
C THR A 244 -34.97 -2.13 -31.67
#